data_553088496d7bfa36fb4e7555bdfbe29a
#
_entry.id   553088496d7bfa36fb4e7555bdfbe29a
#
_cell.length_a   1.000
_cell.length_b   1.000
_cell.length_c   1.000
_cell.angle_alpha   90.00
_cell.angle_beta   90.00
_cell.angle_gamma   90.00
#
_symmetry.space_group_name_H-M   'P 1'
#
loop_
_entity.id
_entity.type
_entity.pdbx_description
1 polymer ?
#
loop_
_entity_poly.entity_id
_entity_poly.type
_entity_poly.pdbx_seq_one_letter_code
_entity_poly.pdbx_strand_id
1 'polypeptide(L)'
;ALSSAASDVYKRQTAYCKNSSLLKNAEPHIGQQRVLKLDVSGFFDSIDFGKVYGVMCELGFSKPATTLLTNICTHNSILPQGAPTSPQISNLVMKRFDERIGKWCGERGINYTRYCDDMTFSGRKAELNAKEITQLVSRALRKMGFKLNMKKTTLIGSSQRQQVTGIVVNEKAQISSKQHREIRQEIYYCEKYGVSQSLFFKGADITPDKYINSLLGRISFALQIDPADVKMHEYFKVAKKLKSEVCGEK
;
A
#
# COMPACT_ATOMS: atom_id res chain seq x y z
N ALA A 1 -20.12 20.55 1.25
CA ALA A 1 -19.74 20.25 2.67
C ALA A 1 -19.16 18.83 2.84
N LEU A 2 -19.66 17.83 2.10
CA LEU A 2 -19.08 16.48 2.10
C LEU A 2 -17.72 16.41 1.37
N SER A 3 -17.47 17.29 0.41
CA SER A 3 -16.21 17.32 -0.37
C SER A 3 -15.03 17.87 0.42
N SER A 4 -15.21 18.91 1.25
CA SER A 4 -14.11 19.51 2.02
C SER A 4 -13.72 18.72 3.28
N ALA A 5 -14.70 18.16 3.99
CA ALA A 5 -14.45 17.26 5.12
C ALA A 5 -13.88 15.89 4.65
N ALA A 6 -14.25 15.43 3.47
CA ALA A 6 -13.66 14.24 2.85
C ALA A 6 -12.17 14.44 2.50
N SER A 7 -11.74 15.64 2.11
CA SER A 7 -10.37 15.86 1.63
C SER A 7 -9.28 15.60 2.69
N ASP A 8 -9.53 15.91 3.95
CA ASP A 8 -8.55 15.70 5.04
C ASP A 8 -8.51 14.26 5.55
N VAL A 9 -9.63 13.55 5.51
CA VAL A 9 -9.71 12.13 5.87
C VAL A 9 -8.99 11.27 4.83
N TYR A 10 -9.13 11.60 3.55
CA TYR A 10 -8.46 10.90 2.46
C TYR A 10 -6.96 11.15 2.37
N LYS A 11 -6.41 12.16 3.05
CA LYS A 11 -4.95 12.39 3.09
C LYS A 11 -4.18 11.31 3.87
N ARG A 12 -4.81 10.63 4.81
CA ARG A 12 -4.17 9.63 5.70
C ARG A 12 -4.45 8.20 5.30
N GLN A 13 -5.62 7.95 4.71
CA GLN A 13 -6.00 6.68 4.14
C GLN A 13 -5.69 6.69 2.65
N THR A 14 -4.77 5.83 2.23
CA THR A 14 -4.21 5.84 0.87
C THR A 14 -4.56 4.62 0.04
N ALA A 15 -5.03 3.52 0.66
CA ALA A 15 -5.50 2.35 -0.07
C ALA A 15 -6.90 2.57 -0.65
N TYR A 16 -7.11 2.14 -1.90
CA TYR A 16 -8.41 2.11 -2.56
C TYR A 16 -9.10 3.49 -2.71
N CYS A 17 -8.34 4.57 -2.62
CA CYS A 17 -8.84 5.93 -2.81
C CYS A 17 -8.52 6.44 -4.21
N LYS A 18 -9.49 7.14 -4.82
CA LYS A 18 -9.27 7.82 -6.10
C LYS A 18 -8.10 8.81 -5.97
N ASN A 19 -7.22 8.85 -6.96
CA ASN A 19 -6.03 9.71 -6.98
C ASN A 19 -5.01 9.43 -5.86
N SER A 20 -5.04 8.24 -5.24
CA SER A 20 -4.02 7.78 -4.31
C SER A 20 -3.06 6.80 -4.97
N SER A 21 -1.88 6.62 -4.36
CA SER A 21 -0.84 5.70 -4.83
C SER A 21 -0.01 5.18 -3.66
N LEU A 22 0.79 4.13 -3.91
CA LEU A 22 1.76 3.63 -2.94
C LEU A 22 2.78 4.71 -2.55
N LEU A 23 3.15 5.58 -3.51
CA LEU A 23 4.05 6.69 -3.28
C LEU A 23 3.44 7.70 -2.30
N LYS A 24 2.17 8.11 -2.50
CA LYS A 24 1.47 9.02 -1.56
C LYS A 24 1.36 8.47 -0.14
N ASN A 25 1.30 7.13 0.00
CA ASN A 25 1.37 6.50 1.31
C ASN A 25 2.76 6.61 1.93
N ALA A 26 3.81 6.53 1.13
CA ALA A 26 5.20 6.54 1.57
C ALA A 26 5.77 7.95 1.80
N GLU A 27 5.33 8.95 1.03
CA GLU A 27 5.85 10.34 1.06
C GLU A 27 5.96 10.96 2.46
N PRO A 28 4.94 10.88 3.36
CA PRO A 28 5.04 11.49 4.69
C PRO A 28 6.12 10.86 5.57
N HIS A 29 6.60 9.68 5.21
CA HIS A 29 7.55 8.89 5.99
C HIS A 29 9.00 9.00 5.49
N ILE A 30 9.24 9.78 4.41
CA ILE A 30 10.60 9.98 3.86
C ILE A 30 11.47 10.74 4.86
N GLY A 31 12.71 10.27 5.06
CA GLY A 31 13.72 10.93 5.88
C GLY A 31 13.44 10.91 7.39
N GLN A 32 12.52 10.08 7.86
CA GLN A 32 12.15 10.06 9.28
C GLN A 32 13.14 9.22 10.11
N GLN A 33 13.41 9.65 11.33
CA GLN A 33 14.33 8.95 12.22
C GLN A 33 13.82 7.59 12.67
N ARG A 34 12.51 7.43 12.82
CA ARG A 34 11.86 6.18 13.20
C ARG A 34 10.60 5.94 12.38
N VAL A 35 10.37 4.69 12.02
CA VAL A 35 9.13 4.21 11.40
C VAL A 35 8.60 3.05 12.23
N LEU A 36 7.38 3.18 12.76
CA LEU A 36 6.64 2.12 13.43
C LEU A 36 5.57 1.61 12.48
N LYS A 37 5.54 0.30 12.28
CA LYS A 37 4.53 -0.39 11.47
C LYS A 37 3.65 -1.25 12.37
N LEU A 38 2.34 -1.13 12.19
CA LEU A 38 1.32 -1.91 12.88
C LEU A 38 0.40 -2.53 11.84
N ASP A 39 -0.02 -3.77 12.07
CA ASP A 39 -0.87 -4.54 11.17
C ASP A 39 -2.11 -5.02 11.93
N VAL A 40 -3.28 -5.04 11.27
CA VAL A 40 -4.53 -5.54 11.85
C VAL A 40 -4.72 -7.01 11.48
N SER A 41 -4.84 -7.86 12.48
CA SER A 41 -5.05 -9.30 12.27
C SER A 41 -6.46 -9.58 11.73
N GLY A 42 -6.56 -10.36 10.64
CA GLY A 42 -7.85 -10.75 10.05
C GLY A 42 -8.75 -9.56 9.74
N PHE A 43 -8.20 -8.54 9.07
CA PHE A 43 -8.86 -7.24 8.90
C PHE A 43 -10.25 -7.37 8.28
N PHE A 44 -10.38 -7.99 7.11
CA PHE A 44 -11.66 -8.14 6.42
C PHE A 44 -12.61 -9.07 7.19
N ASP A 45 -12.10 -10.15 7.75
CA ASP A 45 -12.89 -11.11 8.55
C ASP A 45 -13.43 -10.48 9.85
N SER A 46 -12.78 -9.42 10.34
CA SER A 46 -13.21 -8.65 11.50
C SER A 46 -14.31 -7.64 11.20
N ILE A 47 -14.60 -7.41 9.91
CA ILE A 47 -15.70 -6.52 9.48
C ILE A 47 -16.95 -7.36 9.28
N ASP A 48 -17.74 -7.46 10.34
CA ASP A 48 -19.00 -8.21 10.37
C ASP A 48 -20.16 -7.45 9.72
N PHE A 49 -21.28 -8.16 9.56
CA PHE A 49 -22.55 -7.61 9.05
C PHE A 49 -22.96 -6.32 9.78
N GLY A 50 -22.83 -6.29 11.11
CA GLY A 50 -23.22 -5.13 11.92
C GLY A 50 -22.44 -3.87 11.58
N LYS A 51 -21.13 -4.00 11.34
CA LYS A 51 -20.29 -2.87 10.94
C LYS A 51 -20.64 -2.37 9.54
N VAL A 52 -20.89 -3.29 8.59
CA VAL A 52 -21.32 -2.93 7.22
C VAL A 52 -22.70 -2.26 7.27
N TYR A 53 -23.64 -2.82 8.04
CA TYR A 53 -24.96 -2.24 8.24
C TYR A 53 -24.88 -0.81 8.82
N GLY A 54 -24.04 -0.61 9.84
CA GLY A 54 -23.78 0.70 10.44
C GLY A 54 -23.29 1.73 9.42
N VAL A 55 -22.34 1.35 8.55
CA VAL A 55 -21.85 2.19 7.45
C VAL A 55 -22.98 2.57 6.49
N MET A 56 -23.83 1.62 6.09
CA MET A 56 -24.96 1.90 5.18
C MET A 56 -25.98 2.85 5.83
N CYS A 57 -26.24 2.70 7.13
CA CYS A 57 -27.07 3.66 7.88
C CYS A 57 -26.47 5.06 7.91
N GLU A 58 -25.15 5.19 8.13
CA GLU A 58 -24.45 6.47 8.13
C GLU A 58 -24.48 7.18 6.77
N LEU A 59 -24.55 6.40 5.68
CA LEU A 59 -24.73 6.91 4.33
C LEU A 59 -26.17 7.37 4.02
N GLY A 60 -27.12 7.19 4.95
CA GLY A 60 -28.48 7.70 4.84
C GLY A 60 -29.46 6.77 4.11
N PHE A 61 -29.12 5.51 3.89
CA PHE A 61 -30.05 4.56 3.28
C PHE A 61 -31.21 4.19 4.24
N SER A 62 -32.41 3.96 3.70
CA SER A 62 -33.56 3.46 4.45
C SER A 62 -33.28 2.05 5.01
N LYS A 63 -33.93 1.67 6.11
CA LYS A 63 -33.72 0.35 6.73
C LYS A 63 -33.82 -0.84 5.76
N PRO A 64 -34.85 -0.93 4.87
CA PRO A 64 -34.93 -2.02 3.90
C PRO A 64 -33.75 -2.00 2.91
N ALA A 65 -33.36 -0.81 2.38
CA ALA A 65 -32.23 -0.68 1.49
C ALA A 65 -30.91 -1.03 2.18
N THR A 66 -30.72 -0.58 3.43
CA THR A 66 -29.54 -0.92 4.25
C THR A 66 -29.40 -2.43 4.42
N THR A 67 -30.49 -3.13 4.76
CA THR A 67 -30.47 -4.59 4.90
C THR A 67 -30.10 -5.27 3.60
N LEU A 68 -30.72 -4.88 2.49
CA LEU A 68 -30.45 -5.45 1.17
C LEU A 68 -28.98 -5.24 0.76
N LEU A 69 -28.49 -4.00 0.84
CA LEU A 69 -27.11 -3.65 0.47
C LEU A 69 -26.10 -4.38 1.35
N THR A 70 -26.37 -4.49 2.66
CA THR A 70 -25.48 -5.22 3.57
C THR A 70 -25.41 -6.70 3.21
N ASN A 71 -26.53 -7.33 2.90
CA ASN A 71 -26.55 -8.73 2.44
C ASN A 71 -25.76 -8.94 1.14
N ILE A 72 -25.88 -8.02 0.18
CA ILE A 72 -25.13 -8.07 -1.10
C ILE A 72 -23.64 -7.92 -0.87
N CYS A 73 -23.23 -7.08 0.10
CA CYS A 73 -21.82 -6.76 0.36
C CYS A 73 -21.15 -7.71 1.35
N THR A 74 -21.90 -8.62 2.01
CA THR A 74 -21.33 -9.58 2.98
C THR A 74 -21.51 -11.02 2.51
N HIS A 75 -20.59 -11.90 2.89
CA HIS A 75 -20.69 -13.34 2.70
C HIS A 75 -20.42 -14.03 4.04
N ASN A 76 -21.27 -14.97 4.44
CA ASN A 76 -21.21 -15.59 5.76
C ASN A 76 -21.10 -14.57 6.92
N SER A 77 -21.88 -13.49 6.83
CA SER A 77 -21.92 -12.39 7.81
C SER A 77 -20.61 -11.62 8.01
N ILE A 78 -19.64 -11.74 7.10
CA ILE A 78 -18.39 -10.97 7.10
C ILE A 78 -18.17 -10.30 5.75
N LEU A 79 -17.27 -9.30 5.71
CA LEU A 79 -16.88 -8.60 4.50
C LEU A 79 -15.89 -9.48 3.69
N PRO A 80 -16.27 -9.98 2.50
CA PRO A 80 -15.43 -10.92 1.77
C PRO A 80 -14.16 -10.25 1.23
N GLN A 81 -13.02 -10.92 1.36
CA GLN A 81 -11.78 -10.49 0.72
C GLN A 81 -11.85 -10.72 -0.79
N GLY A 82 -11.50 -9.69 -1.57
CA GLY A 82 -11.50 -9.76 -3.03
C GLY A 82 -12.80 -9.27 -3.72
N ALA A 83 -13.88 -9.02 -2.99
CA ALA A 83 -15.07 -8.41 -3.58
C ALA A 83 -14.83 -6.92 -3.94
N PRO A 84 -15.37 -6.42 -5.06
CA PRO A 84 -15.12 -5.03 -5.52
C PRO A 84 -15.55 -3.95 -4.53
N THR A 85 -16.56 -4.22 -3.69
CA THR A 85 -17.11 -3.28 -2.69
C THR A 85 -16.33 -3.28 -1.38
N SER A 86 -15.67 -4.39 -1.04
CA SER A 86 -15.00 -4.59 0.24
C SER A 86 -13.94 -3.53 0.58
N PRO A 87 -13.09 -3.10 -0.36
CA PRO A 87 -12.12 -2.05 -0.11
C PRO A 87 -12.74 -0.73 0.36
N GLN A 88 -13.79 -0.28 -0.32
CA GLN A 88 -14.46 0.99 0.01
C GLN A 88 -15.19 0.92 1.35
N ILE A 89 -15.90 -0.19 1.61
CA ILE A 89 -16.60 -0.41 2.87
C ILE A 89 -15.63 -0.46 4.03
N SER A 90 -14.50 -1.16 3.89
CA SER A 90 -13.46 -1.23 4.92
C SER A 90 -12.90 0.16 5.28
N ASN A 91 -12.75 1.03 4.29
CA ASN A 91 -12.32 2.42 4.51
C ASN A 91 -13.38 3.22 5.29
N LEU A 92 -14.64 3.06 4.96
CA LEU A 92 -15.73 3.73 5.67
C LEU A 92 -15.85 3.26 7.12
N VAL A 93 -15.71 1.95 7.39
CA VAL A 93 -15.67 1.39 8.74
C VAL A 93 -14.54 2.02 9.57
N MET A 94 -13.38 2.22 8.97
CA MET A 94 -12.19 2.75 9.65
C MET A 94 -12.14 4.29 9.71
N LYS A 95 -13.03 5.00 9.04
CA LYS A 95 -13.01 6.46 8.90
C LYS A 95 -12.84 7.18 10.24
N ARG A 96 -13.70 6.91 11.22
CA ARG A 96 -13.65 7.56 12.54
C ARG A 96 -12.38 7.21 13.33
N PHE A 97 -11.84 6.01 13.11
CA PHE A 97 -10.56 5.60 13.68
C PHE A 97 -9.43 6.45 13.10
N ASP A 98 -9.35 6.56 11.76
CA ASP A 98 -8.31 7.34 11.07
C ASP A 98 -8.35 8.82 11.45
N GLU A 99 -9.54 9.40 11.56
CA GLU A 99 -9.72 10.79 12.00
C GLU A 99 -9.15 11.00 13.41
N ARG A 100 -9.50 10.14 14.35
CA ARG A 100 -9.04 10.24 15.76
C ARG A 100 -7.53 10.05 15.89
N ILE A 101 -7.01 8.96 15.32
CA ILE A 101 -5.58 8.64 15.38
C ILE A 101 -4.77 9.71 14.66
N GLY A 102 -5.24 10.14 13.49
CA GLY A 102 -4.56 11.16 12.72
C GLY A 102 -4.52 12.52 13.42
N LYS A 103 -5.60 12.93 14.10
CA LYS A 103 -5.59 14.14 14.92
C LYS A 103 -4.58 14.04 16.06
N TRP A 104 -4.62 12.93 16.81
CA TRP A 104 -3.69 12.68 17.91
C TRP A 104 -2.22 12.70 17.46
N CYS A 105 -1.91 12.09 16.30
CA CYS A 105 -0.58 12.11 15.71
C CYS A 105 -0.16 13.52 15.28
N GLY A 106 -1.04 14.27 14.59
CA GLY A 106 -0.74 15.62 14.12
C GLY A 106 -0.40 16.60 15.24
N GLU A 107 -1.10 16.51 16.40
CA GLU A 107 -0.81 17.31 17.59
C GLU A 107 0.58 17.01 18.20
N ARG A 108 1.23 15.90 17.81
CA ARG A 108 2.53 15.41 18.32
C ARG A 108 3.64 15.40 17.28
N GLY A 109 3.42 15.98 16.10
CA GLY A 109 4.41 15.95 15.03
C GLY A 109 4.70 14.55 14.46
N ILE A 110 3.78 13.58 14.63
CA ILE A 110 3.91 12.22 14.15
C ILE A 110 3.15 12.09 12.83
N ASN A 111 3.82 11.60 11.79
CA ASN A 111 3.18 11.25 10.54
C ASN A 111 2.42 9.93 10.70
N TYR A 112 1.21 9.88 10.20
CA TYR A 112 0.35 8.70 10.20
C TYR A 112 -0.26 8.49 8.84
N THR A 113 -0.12 7.28 8.30
CA THR A 113 -0.88 6.81 7.14
C THR A 113 -1.39 5.40 7.37
N ARG A 114 -2.46 5.03 6.66
CA ARG A 114 -2.97 3.66 6.62
C ARG A 114 -3.14 3.21 5.17
N TYR A 115 -2.68 2.01 4.89
CA TYR A 115 -2.90 1.32 3.63
C TYR A 115 -3.60 -0.02 3.92
N CYS A 116 -4.93 -0.06 3.79
CA CYS A 116 -5.77 -1.20 4.17
C CYS A 116 -5.65 -1.55 5.66
N ASP A 117 -5.04 -2.67 6.00
CA ASP A 117 -4.73 -3.19 7.33
C ASP A 117 -3.38 -2.70 7.88
N ASP A 118 -2.49 -2.22 7.01
CA ASP A 118 -1.17 -1.70 7.37
C ASP A 118 -1.23 -0.24 7.83
N MET A 119 -0.84 0.03 9.07
CA MET A 119 -0.71 1.38 9.63
C MET A 119 0.77 1.72 9.79
N THR A 120 1.17 2.88 9.30
CA THR A 120 2.53 3.39 9.42
C THR A 120 2.55 4.70 10.20
N PHE A 121 3.45 4.77 11.18
CA PHE A 121 3.72 5.96 11.99
C PHE A 121 5.19 6.30 11.84
N SER A 122 5.52 7.60 11.69
CA SER A 122 6.91 8.02 11.63
C SER A 122 7.12 9.39 12.24
N GLY A 123 8.34 9.66 12.67
CA GLY A 123 8.69 10.93 13.29
C GLY A 123 10.10 10.91 13.87
N ARG A 124 10.42 11.97 14.64
CA ARG A 124 11.68 12.06 15.36
C ARG A 124 11.73 11.03 16.50
N LYS A 125 12.96 10.65 16.89
CA LYS A 125 13.16 9.67 17.97
C LYS A 125 12.54 10.11 19.30
N ALA A 126 12.53 11.40 19.60
CA ALA A 126 11.96 11.96 20.82
C ALA A 126 10.42 11.97 20.82
N GLU A 127 9.80 12.10 19.66
CA GLU A 127 8.34 12.25 19.50
C GLU A 127 7.63 10.90 19.35
N LEU A 128 8.28 9.93 18.68
CA LEU A 128 7.69 8.63 18.37
C LEU A 128 7.94 7.61 19.48
N ASN A 129 7.01 7.55 20.43
CA ASN A 129 6.98 6.51 21.47
C ASN A 129 6.17 5.30 20.97
N ALA A 130 6.88 4.27 20.49
CA ALA A 130 6.24 3.08 19.90
C ALA A 130 5.31 2.34 20.87
N LYS A 131 5.68 2.26 22.17
CA LYS A 131 4.85 1.60 23.19
C LYS A 131 3.51 2.34 23.40
N GLU A 132 3.57 3.66 23.52
CA GLU A 132 2.38 4.51 23.69
C GLU A 132 1.45 4.42 22.49
N ILE A 133 2.00 4.55 21.26
CA ILE A 133 1.23 4.44 20.00
C ILE A 133 0.58 3.07 19.90
N THR A 134 1.34 1.99 20.13
CA THR A 134 0.81 0.62 20.05
C THR A 134 -0.32 0.39 21.05
N GLN A 135 -0.20 0.89 22.28
CA GLN A 135 -1.24 0.78 23.30
C GLN A 135 -2.49 1.60 22.94
N LEU A 136 -2.31 2.83 22.43
CA LEU A 136 -3.41 3.69 21.99
C LEU A 136 -4.20 3.02 20.85
N VAL A 137 -3.49 2.60 19.81
CA VAL A 137 -4.07 1.95 18.63
C VAL A 137 -4.75 0.62 19.03
N SER A 138 -4.10 -0.21 19.83
CA SER A 138 -4.68 -1.48 20.31
C SER A 138 -6.00 -1.26 21.10
N ARG A 139 -6.03 -0.26 21.96
CA ARG A 139 -7.26 0.10 22.70
C ARG A 139 -8.37 0.59 21.78
N ALA A 140 -8.02 1.44 20.81
CA ALA A 140 -8.99 1.98 19.87
C ALA A 140 -9.57 0.87 18.96
N LEU A 141 -8.72 0.01 18.41
CA LEU A 141 -9.11 -1.11 17.55
C LEU A 141 -9.97 -2.13 18.32
N ARG A 142 -9.60 -2.46 19.58
CA ARG A 142 -10.36 -3.40 20.40
C ARG A 142 -11.81 -2.95 20.64
N LYS A 143 -12.03 -1.64 20.82
CA LYS A 143 -13.39 -1.07 20.95
C LYS A 143 -14.23 -1.27 19.69
N MET A 144 -13.59 -1.43 18.54
CA MET A 144 -14.22 -1.68 17.24
C MET A 144 -14.28 -3.18 16.88
N GLY A 145 -13.80 -4.07 17.75
CA GLY A 145 -13.76 -5.51 17.51
C GLY A 145 -12.56 -5.99 16.66
N PHE A 146 -11.56 -5.12 16.44
CA PHE A 146 -10.32 -5.50 15.74
C PHE A 146 -9.19 -5.85 16.71
N LYS A 147 -8.19 -6.57 16.21
CA LYS A 147 -6.98 -6.94 16.97
C LYS A 147 -5.72 -6.58 16.20
N LEU A 148 -4.71 -6.04 16.91
CA LEU A 148 -3.39 -5.86 16.34
C LEU A 148 -2.67 -7.20 16.20
N ASN A 149 -1.94 -7.35 15.11
CA ASN A 149 -0.98 -8.42 14.89
C ASN A 149 0.36 -8.04 15.54
N MET A 150 0.54 -8.43 16.80
CA MET A 150 1.77 -8.09 17.54
C MET A 150 3.03 -8.71 16.94
N LYS A 151 2.92 -9.84 16.21
CA LYS A 151 4.07 -10.48 15.55
C LYS A 151 4.60 -9.68 14.36
N LYS A 152 3.74 -8.90 13.71
CA LYS A 152 4.11 -8.01 12.59
C LYS A 152 4.43 -6.58 13.05
N THR A 153 4.22 -6.24 14.31
CA THR A 153 4.57 -4.93 14.86
C THR A 153 6.08 -4.73 14.83
N THR A 154 6.55 -3.71 14.12
CA THR A 154 7.98 -3.45 13.96
C THR A 154 8.29 -1.96 14.12
N LEU A 155 9.38 -1.66 14.84
CA LEU A 155 9.95 -0.31 14.95
C LEU A 155 11.33 -0.32 14.27
N ILE A 156 11.50 0.54 13.28
CA ILE A 156 12.67 0.60 12.41
C ILE A 156 13.33 1.97 12.57
N GLY A 157 14.62 1.99 12.92
CA GLY A 157 15.43 3.22 12.98
C GLY A 157 16.02 3.60 11.63
N SER A 158 16.57 4.83 11.53
CA SER A 158 17.18 5.36 10.30
C SER A 158 18.42 4.58 9.82
N SER A 159 19.12 3.90 10.72
CA SER A 159 20.26 3.02 10.38
C SER A 159 19.85 1.72 9.70
N GLN A 160 18.58 1.38 9.72
CA GLN A 160 18.02 0.20 9.08
C GLN A 160 17.21 0.62 7.84
N ARG A 161 17.00 -0.33 6.93
CA ARG A 161 16.14 -0.07 5.76
C ARG A 161 14.70 0.16 6.18
N GLN A 162 14.23 1.40 6.10
CA GLN A 162 12.84 1.77 6.31
C GLN A 162 12.06 1.59 5.01
N GLN A 163 10.97 0.86 5.07
CA GLN A 163 10.15 0.55 3.90
C GLN A 163 8.67 0.71 4.24
N VAL A 164 7.92 1.42 3.42
CA VAL A 164 6.48 1.64 3.54
C VAL A 164 5.80 1.17 2.26
N THR A 165 4.87 0.23 2.36
CA THR A 165 4.17 -0.38 1.20
C THR A 165 5.09 -0.79 0.03
N GLY A 166 6.28 -1.33 0.36
CA GLY A 166 7.25 -1.76 -0.65
C GLY A 166 8.25 -0.69 -1.10
N ILE A 167 8.06 0.58 -0.75
CA ILE A 167 8.91 1.72 -1.11
C ILE A 167 9.91 1.99 0.03
N VAL A 168 11.18 2.11 -0.28
CA VAL A 168 12.22 2.54 0.67
C VAL A 168 12.12 4.04 0.88
N VAL A 169 12.17 4.49 2.16
CA VAL A 169 11.90 5.88 2.57
C VAL A 169 13.00 6.50 3.44
N ASN A 170 14.20 5.91 3.48
CA ASN A 170 15.28 6.41 4.34
C ASN A 170 15.67 7.87 4.04
N GLU A 171 16.05 8.19 2.81
CA GLU A 171 16.46 9.53 2.38
C GLU A 171 15.51 10.10 1.33
N LYS A 172 15.12 9.27 0.39
CA LYS A 172 14.15 9.54 -0.67
C LYS A 172 13.28 8.31 -0.94
N ALA A 173 12.18 8.50 -1.64
CA ALA A 173 11.39 7.37 -2.13
C ALA A 173 12.16 6.65 -3.24
N GLN A 174 12.35 5.34 -3.11
CA GLN A 174 13.00 4.52 -4.13
C GLN A 174 12.61 3.05 -4.00
N ILE A 175 12.82 2.29 -5.07
CA ILE A 175 12.72 0.83 -5.02
C ILE A 175 13.86 0.24 -4.19
N SER A 176 13.71 -1.00 -3.71
CA SER A 176 14.78 -1.65 -2.95
C SER A 176 16.01 -1.93 -3.82
N SER A 177 17.21 -1.92 -3.21
CA SER A 177 18.45 -2.28 -3.90
C SER A 177 18.43 -3.69 -4.51
N LYS A 178 17.60 -4.59 -3.96
CA LYS A 178 17.36 -5.92 -4.51
C LYS A 178 16.63 -5.82 -5.84
N GLN A 179 15.50 -5.10 -5.89
CA GLN A 179 14.73 -4.90 -7.13
C GLN A 179 15.57 -4.18 -8.20
N HIS A 180 16.36 -3.19 -7.78
CA HIS A 180 17.27 -2.48 -8.69
C HIS A 180 18.30 -3.41 -9.33
N ARG A 181 18.90 -4.31 -8.55
CA ARG A 181 19.85 -5.31 -9.05
C ARG A 181 19.19 -6.34 -9.96
N GLU A 182 18.00 -6.80 -9.62
CA GLU A 182 17.22 -7.73 -10.43
C GLU A 182 16.91 -7.13 -11.80
N ILE A 183 16.39 -5.89 -11.86
CA ILE A 183 16.12 -5.20 -13.13
C ILE A 183 17.39 -5.05 -13.95
N ARG A 184 18.49 -4.58 -13.35
CA ARG A 184 19.78 -4.44 -14.03
C ARG A 184 20.27 -5.76 -14.62
N GLN A 185 20.18 -6.82 -13.85
CA GLN A 185 20.62 -8.15 -14.28
C GLN A 185 19.76 -8.66 -15.45
N GLU A 186 18.46 -8.49 -15.36
CA GLU A 186 17.54 -8.92 -16.42
C GLU A 186 17.75 -8.16 -17.71
N ILE A 187 17.93 -6.85 -17.66
CA ILE A 187 18.28 -6.02 -18.83
C ILE A 187 19.56 -6.51 -19.45
N TYR A 188 20.62 -6.70 -18.65
CA TYR A 188 21.92 -7.19 -19.14
C TYR A 188 21.81 -8.51 -19.88
N TYR A 189 21.08 -9.49 -19.32
CA TYR A 189 20.90 -10.79 -19.96
C TYR A 189 20.07 -10.70 -21.24
N CYS A 190 19.01 -9.89 -21.24
CA CYS A 190 18.20 -9.68 -22.44
C CYS A 190 18.98 -9.00 -23.56
N GLU A 191 19.84 -8.03 -23.28
CA GLU A 191 20.71 -7.41 -24.30
C GLU A 191 21.76 -8.39 -24.84
N LYS A 192 22.36 -9.20 -23.94
CA LYS A 192 23.47 -10.07 -24.32
C LYS A 192 23.04 -11.35 -25.06
N TYR A 193 21.93 -11.93 -24.66
CA TYR A 193 21.52 -13.27 -25.13
C TYR A 193 20.14 -13.27 -25.82
N GLY A 194 19.45 -12.14 -25.86
CA GLY A 194 18.06 -12.04 -26.30
C GLY A 194 17.05 -12.45 -25.24
N VAL A 195 15.80 -12.06 -25.43
CA VAL A 195 14.72 -12.26 -24.45
C VAL A 195 14.40 -13.74 -24.27
N SER A 196 14.28 -14.51 -25.37
CA SER A 196 13.94 -15.93 -25.31
C SER A 196 14.98 -16.77 -24.58
N GLN A 197 16.27 -16.54 -24.84
CA GLN A 197 17.36 -17.23 -24.15
C GLN A 197 17.45 -16.86 -22.67
N SER A 198 17.18 -15.59 -22.33
CA SER A 198 17.13 -15.12 -20.93
C SER A 198 16.03 -15.79 -20.12
N LEU A 199 14.88 -16.06 -20.75
CA LEU A 199 13.79 -16.82 -20.15
C LEU A 199 14.19 -18.27 -19.88
N PHE A 200 14.84 -18.92 -20.84
CA PHE A 200 15.33 -20.28 -20.69
C PHE A 200 16.27 -20.41 -19.49
N PHE A 201 17.24 -19.49 -19.34
CA PHE A 201 18.15 -19.46 -18.17
C PHE A 201 17.44 -19.26 -16.83
N LYS A 202 16.29 -18.56 -16.84
CA LYS A 202 15.47 -18.38 -15.63
C LYS A 202 14.58 -19.56 -15.28
N GLY A 203 14.40 -20.51 -16.20
CA GLY A 203 13.43 -21.60 -16.05
C GLY A 203 11.98 -21.08 -15.91
N ALA A 204 11.67 -19.93 -16.50
CA ALA A 204 10.36 -19.31 -16.40
C ALA A 204 9.44 -19.80 -17.53
N ASP A 205 8.30 -20.38 -17.17
CA ASP A 205 7.28 -20.85 -18.11
C ASP A 205 6.30 -19.70 -18.47
N ILE A 206 6.85 -18.68 -19.13
CA ILE A 206 6.09 -17.54 -19.66
C ILE A 206 6.59 -17.17 -21.05
N THR A 207 5.71 -16.56 -21.86
CA THR A 207 6.10 -16.11 -23.20
C THR A 207 7.03 -14.90 -23.14
N PRO A 208 7.94 -14.71 -24.14
CA PRO A 208 8.84 -13.55 -24.22
C PRO A 208 8.11 -12.22 -24.12
N ASP A 209 6.94 -12.11 -24.73
CA ASP A 209 6.08 -10.94 -24.72
C ASP A 209 5.56 -10.59 -23.31
N LYS A 210 5.09 -11.58 -22.55
CA LYS A 210 4.67 -11.40 -21.15
C LYS A 210 5.84 -11.02 -20.25
N TYR A 211 7.00 -11.60 -20.48
CA TYR A 211 8.20 -11.31 -19.70
C TYR A 211 8.67 -9.87 -19.89
N ILE A 212 8.83 -9.42 -21.13
CA ILE A 212 9.29 -8.04 -21.40
C ILE A 212 8.27 -7.00 -20.93
N ASN A 213 6.96 -7.29 -21.02
CA ASN A 213 5.92 -6.43 -20.47
C ASN A 213 5.98 -6.35 -18.93
N SER A 214 6.26 -7.47 -18.24
CA SER A 214 6.49 -7.48 -16.79
C SER A 214 7.71 -6.67 -16.39
N LEU A 215 8.82 -6.78 -17.13
CA LEU A 215 10.04 -6.01 -16.91
C LEU A 215 9.80 -4.52 -17.10
N LEU A 216 9.12 -4.12 -18.20
CA LEU A 216 8.70 -2.73 -18.45
C LEU A 216 7.80 -2.20 -17.32
N GLY A 217 6.86 -3.01 -16.82
CA GLY A 217 5.99 -2.63 -15.70
C GLY A 217 6.79 -2.34 -14.42
N ARG A 218 7.80 -3.16 -14.10
CA ARG A 218 8.67 -2.95 -12.93
C ARG A 218 9.55 -1.72 -13.07
N ILE A 219 10.09 -1.46 -14.27
CA ILE A 219 10.87 -0.25 -14.53
C ILE A 219 9.98 1.00 -14.48
N SER A 220 8.78 0.95 -15.07
CA SER A 220 7.80 2.04 -15.00
C SER A 220 7.41 2.36 -13.57
N PHE A 221 7.20 1.34 -12.73
CA PHE A 221 6.93 1.51 -11.30
C PHE A 221 8.10 2.20 -10.58
N ALA A 222 9.35 1.80 -10.88
CA ALA A 222 10.53 2.46 -10.31
C ALA A 222 10.60 3.94 -10.68
N LEU A 223 10.30 4.28 -11.94
CA LEU A 223 10.26 5.66 -12.45
C LEU A 223 9.08 6.48 -11.89
N GLN A 224 7.95 5.85 -11.54
CA GLN A 224 6.87 6.52 -10.83
C GLN A 224 7.26 6.91 -9.41
N ILE A 225 8.12 6.11 -8.76
CA ILE A 225 8.61 6.37 -7.40
C ILE A 225 9.74 7.40 -7.42
N ASP A 226 10.72 7.24 -8.31
CA ASP A 226 11.87 8.15 -8.49
C ASP A 226 12.00 8.54 -9.96
N PRO A 227 11.33 9.61 -10.41
CA PRO A 227 11.41 10.09 -11.79
C PRO A 227 12.81 10.57 -12.20
N ALA A 228 13.69 10.82 -11.25
CA ALA A 228 15.06 11.29 -11.50
C ALA A 228 16.08 10.15 -11.65
N ASP A 229 15.67 8.89 -11.56
CA ASP A 229 16.58 7.74 -11.71
C ASP A 229 17.03 7.56 -13.17
N VAL A 230 18.22 8.11 -13.48
CA VAL A 230 18.82 8.08 -14.83
C VAL A 230 19.00 6.65 -15.34
N LYS A 231 19.44 5.71 -14.48
CA LYS A 231 19.63 4.31 -14.86
C LYS A 231 18.33 3.61 -15.23
N MET A 232 17.26 3.89 -14.51
CA MET A 232 15.93 3.34 -14.84
C MET A 232 15.41 3.90 -16.16
N HIS A 233 15.70 5.15 -16.50
CA HIS A 233 15.38 5.70 -17.81
C HIS A 233 16.14 5.01 -18.95
N GLU A 234 17.42 4.70 -18.75
CA GLU A 234 18.22 3.93 -19.71
C GLU A 234 17.64 2.52 -19.90
N TYR A 235 17.38 1.80 -18.80
CA TYR A 235 16.78 0.47 -18.84
C TYR A 235 15.39 0.46 -19.48
N PHE A 236 14.62 1.53 -19.31
CA PHE A 236 13.32 1.67 -19.96
C PHE A 236 13.43 1.76 -21.48
N LYS A 237 14.41 2.54 -21.99
CA LYS A 237 14.70 2.64 -23.44
C LYS A 237 15.11 1.30 -24.01
N VAL A 238 16.01 0.58 -23.33
CA VAL A 238 16.47 -0.76 -23.74
C VAL A 238 15.30 -1.75 -23.76
N ALA A 239 14.50 -1.81 -22.70
CA ALA A 239 13.37 -2.71 -22.63
C ALA A 239 12.30 -2.43 -23.70
N LYS A 240 12.09 -1.15 -24.07
CA LYS A 240 11.21 -0.81 -25.21
C LYS A 240 11.74 -1.30 -26.55
N LYS A 241 13.05 -1.18 -26.79
CA LYS A 241 13.70 -1.71 -28.01
C LYS A 241 13.54 -3.22 -28.07
N LEU A 242 13.87 -3.95 -27.02
CA LEU A 242 13.70 -5.39 -26.92
C LEU A 242 12.24 -5.84 -27.13
N LYS A 243 11.28 -5.06 -26.65
CA LYS A 243 9.86 -5.34 -26.91
C LYS A 243 9.51 -5.23 -28.38
N SER A 244 10.02 -4.21 -29.09
CA SER A 244 9.76 -4.07 -30.54
C SER A 244 10.38 -5.22 -31.35
N GLU A 245 11.54 -5.73 -30.93
CA GLU A 245 12.19 -6.91 -31.54
C GLU A 245 11.32 -8.17 -31.35
N VAL A 246 10.86 -8.45 -30.12
CA VAL A 246 9.98 -9.61 -29.81
C VAL A 246 8.64 -9.52 -30.55
N CYS A 247 8.06 -8.32 -30.72
CA CYS A 247 6.79 -8.15 -31.44
C CYS A 247 6.96 -8.15 -32.96
N GLY A 248 8.15 -7.81 -33.47
CA GLY A 248 8.45 -7.76 -34.91
C GLY A 248 8.81 -9.13 -35.53
N GLU A 249 9.13 -10.13 -34.68
CA GLU A 249 9.38 -11.52 -35.08
C GLU A 249 8.07 -12.34 -35.31
N LYS A 250 6.90 -11.69 -35.25
CA LYS A 250 5.59 -12.26 -35.63
C LYS A 250 5.19 -11.78 -37.01
#